data_ada0e22857de4ef6ddc38fe7d882f869
#
_entry.id   ada0e22857de4ef6ddc38fe7d882f869
#
_cell.length_a   1.000
_cell.length_b   1.000
_cell.length_c   1.000
_cell.angle_alpha   90.00
_cell.angle_beta   90.00
_cell.angle_gamma   90.00
#
_symmetry.space_group_name_H-M   'P 1'
#
loop_
_entity.id
_entity.type
_entity.pdbx_description
1 polymer ?
#
loop_
_entity_poly.entity_id
_entity_poly.type
_entity_poly.pdbx_seq_one_letter_code
_entity_poly.pdbx_strand_id
1 'polypeptide(L)'
;RMILDETDRLTNFISDTLDLAKLQSGTMEMEETIFSIRGVAEEVLSSVCANRPEFHFKLECMEDVQVQADRRLIYRVIYNFASNAVKYSGDKTEARILIRRYQGSVRVEVIDYGIGIEPDKLPYIWNRFYQVKPNEREKCGMGVGLNIASEILKLHDAPFGAESTPNKGTCFWFMLEAYDEK
;
A
#
# COMPACT_ATOMS: atom_id res chain seq x y z
N ARG A 1 -7.92 26.76 5.31
CA ARG A 1 -8.10 25.34 4.96
C ARG A 1 -7.00 24.89 3.98
N MET A 2 -6.82 25.54 2.85
CA MET A 2 -5.81 25.22 1.83
C MET A 2 -4.33 25.26 2.34
N ILE A 3 -4.00 26.16 3.27
CA ILE A 3 -2.65 26.27 3.86
C ILE A 3 -2.36 25.10 4.80
N LEU A 4 -3.33 24.66 5.59
CA LEU A 4 -3.21 23.49 6.48
C LEU A 4 -3.02 22.20 5.68
N ASP A 5 -3.78 22.02 4.60
CA ASP A 5 -3.68 20.86 3.73
C ASP A 5 -2.30 20.76 3.05
N GLU A 6 -1.68 21.91 2.68
CA GLU A 6 -0.35 21.95 2.08
C GLU A 6 0.76 21.71 3.13
N THR A 7 0.56 22.19 4.36
CA THR A 7 1.50 21.94 5.47
C THR A 7 1.53 20.45 5.83
N ASP A 8 0.37 19.80 5.90
CA ASP A 8 0.27 18.36 6.17
C ASP A 8 0.93 17.53 5.04
N ARG A 9 0.76 17.95 3.78
CA ARG A 9 1.43 17.31 2.64
C ARG A 9 2.95 17.41 2.72
N LEU A 10 3.48 18.59 3.05
CA LEU A 10 4.93 18.81 3.21
C LEU A 10 5.48 18.02 4.38
N THR A 11 4.78 17.99 5.51
CA THR A 11 5.18 17.23 6.70
C THR A 11 5.25 15.73 6.39
N ASN A 12 4.23 15.19 5.73
CA ASN A 12 4.19 13.79 5.30
C ASN A 12 5.33 13.48 4.30
N PHE A 13 5.61 14.39 3.37
CA PHE A 13 6.70 14.20 2.42
C PHE A 13 8.08 14.19 3.09
N ILE A 14 8.31 15.08 4.04
CA ILE A 14 9.57 15.10 4.80
C ILE A 14 9.72 13.79 5.58
N SER A 15 8.68 13.36 6.28
CA SER A 15 8.65 12.07 7.00
C SER A 15 8.93 10.90 6.07
N ASP A 16 8.24 10.84 4.93
CA ASP A 16 8.41 9.80 3.92
C ASP A 16 9.84 9.75 3.37
N THR A 17 10.44 10.93 3.14
CA THR A 17 11.81 11.02 2.62
C THR A 17 12.85 10.60 3.66
N LEU A 18 12.66 10.95 4.93
CA LEU A 18 13.53 10.53 6.04
C LEU A 18 13.47 9.03 6.26
N ASP A 19 12.27 8.46 6.24
CA ASP A 19 12.07 7.03 6.42
C ASP A 19 12.67 6.24 5.25
N LEU A 20 12.51 6.75 4.03
CA LEU A 20 13.15 6.14 2.85
C LEU A 20 14.68 6.18 2.97
N ALA A 21 15.26 7.29 3.45
CA ALA A 21 16.70 7.39 3.67
C ALA A 21 17.18 6.36 4.71
N LYS A 22 16.42 6.14 5.81
CA LYS A 22 16.71 5.13 6.82
C LYS A 22 16.60 3.71 6.28
N LEU A 23 15.57 3.43 5.48
CA LEU A 23 15.39 2.13 4.80
C LEU A 23 16.57 1.83 3.87
N GLN A 24 16.98 2.78 3.03
CA GLN A 24 18.05 2.61 2.06
C GLN A 24 19.44 2.53 2.70
N SER A 25 19.67 3.22 3.82
CA SER A 25 20.94 3.15 4.55
C SER A 25 21.05 1.90 5.44
N GLY A 26 19.99 1.09 5.54
CA GLY A 26 19.95 -0.05 6.45
C GLY A 26 19.97 0.31 7.93
N THR A 27 19.67 1.58 8.26
CA THR A 27 19.65 2.08 9.65
C THR A 27 18.25 2.05 10.27
N MET A 28 17.24 1.58 9.52
CA MET A 28 15.90 1.40 10.08
C MET A 28 15.88 0.15 10.95
N GLU A 29 15.65 0.34 12.23
CA GLU A 29 15.42 -0.76 13.17
C GLU A 29 14.00 -1.32 12.96
N MET A 30 13.91 -2.63 12.80
CA MET A 30 12.68 -3.37 12.62
C MET A 30 12.27 -3.98 13.96
N GLU A 31 11.03 -3.73 14.39
CA GLU A 31 10.46 -4.26 15.61
C GLU A 31 9.37 -5.30 15.27
N GLU A 32 9.79 -6.55 15.16
CA GLU A 32 8.88 -7.64 14.84
C GLU A 32 7.98 -7.98 16.03
N THR A 33 6.68 -8.05 15.75
CA THR A 33 5.64 -8.48 16.67
C THR A 33 4.70 -9.46 15.98
N ILE A 34 3.98 -10.26 16.75
CA ILE A 34 2.93 -11.14 16.23
C ILE A 34 1.61 -10.37 16.25
N PHE A 35 0.93 -10.32 15.11
CA PHE A 35 -0.34 -9.60 15.00
C PHE A 35 -1.24 -10.18 13.91
N SER A 36 -2.56 -9.88 14.01
CA SER A 36 -3.54 -10.18 12.99
C SER A 36 -3.37 -9.28 11.77
N ILE A 37 -3.12 -9.88 10.60
CA ILE A 37 -3.05 -9.12 9.35
C ILE A 37 -4.40 -8.50 8.96
N ARG A 38 -5.49 -9.17 9.30
CA ARG A 38 -6.85 -8.64 9.16
C ARG A 38 -7.05 -7.38 9.98
N GLY A 39 -6.63 -7.40 11.25
CA GLY A 39 -6.76 -6.23 12.13
C GLY A 39 -6.02 -5.00 11.60
N VAL A 40 -4.84 -5.19 11.02
CA VAL A 40 -4.09 -4.10 10.37
C VAL A 40 -4.83 -3.58 9.13
N ALA A 41 -5.39 -4.46 8.31
CA ALA A 41 -6.17 -4.04 7.15
C ALA A 41 -7.42 -3.24 7.54
N GLU A 42 -8.16 -3.66 8.57
CA GLU A 42 -9.34 -2.94 9.10
C GLU A 42 -8.97 -1.53 9.60
N GLU A 43 -7.85 -1.39 10.31
CA GLU A 43 -7.34 -0.10 10.78
C GLU A 43 -6.97 0.83 9.61
N VAL A 44 -6.27 0.30 8.59
CA VAL A 44 -5.95 1.05 7.38
C VAL A 44 -7.20 1.54 6.68
N LEU A 45 -8.19 0.67 6.50
CA LEU A 45 -9.43 1.03 5.82
C LEU A 45 -10.18 2.13 6.57
N SER A 46 -10.21 2.08 7.91
CA SER A 46 -10.79 3.13 8.74
C SER A 46 -10.11 4.47 8.50
N SER A 47 -8.77 4.49 8.40
CA SER A 47 -8.00 5.71 8.16
C SER A 47 -8.19 6.26 6.75
N VAL A 48 -8.20 5.40 5.73
CA VAL A 48 -8.34 5.82 4.32
C VAL A 48 -9.75 6.33 4.03
N CYS A 49 -10.79 5.62 4.52
CA CYS A 49 -12.19 5.98 4.30
C CYS A 49 -12.63 7.23 5.08
N ALA A 50 -11.97 7.55 6.21
CA ALA A 50 -12.28 8.77 6.97
C ALA A 50 -12.16 10.05 6.13
N ASN A 51 -11.22 10.06 5.17
CA ASN A 51 -10.97 11.19 4.27
C ASN A 51 -11.78 11.14 2.96
N ARG A 52 -12.42 10.01 2.68
CA ARG A 52 -13.20 9.75 1.45
C ARG A 52 -14.41 8.87 1.75
N PRO A 53 -15.44 9.43 2.42
CA PRO A 53 -16.61 8.67 2.88
C PRO A 53 -17.44 8.05 1.74
N GLU A 54 -17.29 8.59 0.54
CA GLU A 54 -17.94 8.06 -0.67
C GLU A 54 -17.24 6.82 -1.24
N PHE A 55 -16.03 6.52 -0.78
CA PHE A 55 -15.25 5.37 -1.27
C PHE A 55 -15.41 4.16 -0.38
N HIS A 56 -15.70 3.01 -0.96
CA HIS A 56 -16.00 1.79 -0.23
C HIS A 56 -14.96 0.71 -0.50
N PHE A 57 -14.38 0.17 0.58
CA PHE A 57 -13.55 -1.02 0.50
C PHE A 57 -14.33 -2.25 0.96
N LYS A 58 -14.23 -3.32 0.17
CA LYS A 58 -14.67 -4.65 0.59
C LYS A 58 -13.47 -5.43 1.11
N LEU A 59 -13.45 -5.73 2.41
CA LEU A 59 -12.45 -6.60 3.02
C LEU A 59 -12.94 -8.04 2.97
N GLU A 60 -12.21 -8.89 2.26
CA GLU A 60 -12.45 -10.32 2.16
C GLU A 60 -11.30 -11.08 2.83
N CYS A 61 -11.59 -11.66 3.98
CA CYS A 61 -10.65 -12.45 4.76
C CYS A 61 -11.40 -13.69 5.27
N MET A 62 -11.06 -14.85 4.72
CA MET A 62 -11.74 -16.09 5.08
C MET A 62 -11.27 -16.62 6.44
N GLU A 63 -10.02 -16.37 6.78
CA GLU A 63 -9.37 -16.81 8.01
C GLU A 63 -8.48 -15.69 8.54
N ASP A 64 -8.57 -15.36 9.83
CA ASP A 64 -7.67 -14.41 10.44
C ASP A 64 -6.31 -15.07 10.69
N VAL A 65 -5.30 -14.60 9.94
CA VAL A 65 -3.94 -15.15 9.98
C VAL A 65 -3.07 -14.23 10.82
N GLN A 66 -2.36 -14.82 11.80
CA GLN A 66 -1.30 -14.12 12.52
C GLN A 66 -0.02 -14.13 11.67
N VAL A 67 0.74 -13.04 11.72
CA VAL A 67 2.03 -12.89 11.06
C VAL A 67 3.06 -12.33 12.04
N GLN A 68 4.34 -12.64 11.82
CA GLN A 68 5.45 -12.03 12.55
C GLN A 68 6.16 -11.05 11.63
N ALA A 69 6.04 -9.76 11.93
CA ALA A 69 6.60 -8.67 11.13
C ALA A 69 6.62 -7.36 11.94
N ASP A 70 7.16 -6.29 11.40
CA ASP A 70 6.96 -4.95 11.97
C ASP A 70 5.57 -4.42 11.60
N ARG A 71 4.66 -4.42 12.59
CA ARG A 71 3.27 -4.02 12.42
C ARG A 71 3.11 -2.61 11.83
N ARG A 72 3.96 -1.66 12.25
CA ARG A 72 3.89 -0.26 11.79
C ARG A 72 4.28 -0.16 10.31
N LEU A 73 5.31 -0.91 9.90
CA LEU A 73 5.79 -0.93 8.54
C LEU A 73 4.79 -1.65 7.62
N ILE A 74 4.19 -2.74 8.06
CA ILE A 74 3.15 -3.45 7.27
C ILE A 74 1.88 -2.60 7.16
N TYR A 75 1.45 -1.90 8.23
CA TYR A 75 0.38 -0.90 8.15
C TYR A 75 0.66 0.10 7.01
N ARG A 76 1.87 0.62 6.94
CA ARG A 76 2.28 1.60 5.93
C ARG A 76 2.25 1.04 4.51
N VAL A 77 2.63 -0.23 4.31
CA VAL A 77 2.50 -0.90 3.01
C VAL A 77 1.05 -0.95 2.56
N ILE A 78 0.16 -1.47 3.42
CA ILE A 78 -1.27 -1.61 3.09
C ILE A 78 -1.89 -0.21 2.88
N TYR A 79 -1.53 0.78 3.69
CA TYR A 79 -2.00 2.16 3.54
C TYR A 79 -1.59 2.76 2.18
N ASN A 80 -0.34 2.57 1.75
CA ASN A 80 0.13 3.05 0.45
C ASN A 80 -0.64 2.40 -0.71
N PHE A 81 -0.91 1.10 -0.65
CA PHE A 81 -1.69 0.41 -1.67
C PHE A 81 -3.15 0.86 -1.66
N ALA A 82 -3.80 0.95 -0.49
CA ALA A 82 -5.18 1.39 -0.37
C ALA A 82 -5.36 2.86 -0.77
N SER A 83 -4.43 3.74 -0.39
CA SER A 83 -4.43 5.14 -0.80
C SER A 83 -4.27 5.29 -2.32
N ASN A 84 -3.44 4.46 -2.95
CA ASN A 84 -3.32 4.44 -4.40
C ASN A 84 -4.61 3.95 -5.07
N ALA A 85 -5.27 2.92 -4.52
CA ALA A 85 -6.55 2.44 -5.03
C ALA A 85 -7.61 3.55 -5.06
N VAL A 86 -7.71 4.35 -3.99
CA VAL A 86 -8.61 5.52 -3.95
C VAL A 86 -8.21 6.58 -4.97
N LYS A 87 -6.91 6.87 -5.07
CA LYS A 87 -6.37 7.96 -5.89
C LYS A 87 -6.52 7.71 -7.39
N TYR A 88 -6.35 6.47 -7.82
CA TYR A 88 -6.35 6.08 -9.22
C TYR A 88 -7.63 5.37 -9.66
N SER A 89 -8.67 5.38 -8.82
CA SER A 89 -9.96 4.76 -9.11
C SER A 89 -10.72 5.42 -10.26
N GLY A 90 -10.37 6.65 -10.67
CA GLY A 90 -11.13 7.43 -11.64
C GLY A 90 -12.55 7.70 -11.11
N ASP A 91 -13.55 7.31 -11.90
CA ASP A 91 -14.97 7.44 -11.52
C ASP A 91 -15.49 6.28 -10.64
N LYS A 92 -14.64 5.32 -10.31
CA LYS A 92 -15.00 4.19 -9.43
C LYS A 92 -14.88 4.60 -7.97
N THR A 93 -15.80 4.11 -7.15
CA THR A 93 -15.86 4.41 -5.72
C THR A 93 -15.69 3.15 -4.87
N GLU A 94 -15.15 2.10 -5.44
CA GLU A 94 -14.95 0.83 -4.76
C GLU A 94 -13.59 0.21 -5.04
N ALA A 95 -13.07 -0.49 -4.04
CA ALA A 95 -11.90 -1.34 -4.13
C ALA A 95 -12.04 -2.54 -3.19
N ARG A 96 -11.13 -3.49 -3.26
CA ARG A 96 -11.14 -4.69 -2.42
C ARG A 96 -9.80 -4.89 -1.76
N ILE A 97 -9.82 -5.36 -0.51
CA ILE A 97 -8.67 -6.00 0.12
C ILE A 97 -9.01 -7.47 0.28
N LEU A 98 -8.13 -8.32 -0.21
CA LEU A 98 -8.28 -9.76 -0.20
C LEU A 98 -7.12 -10.36 0.58
N ILE A 99 -7.42 -11.12 1.64
CA ILE A 99 -6.44 -11.78 2.49
C ILE A 99 -6.69 -13.28 2.41
N ARG A 100 -5.67 -14.01 1.94
CA ARG A 100 -5.76 -15.47 1.77
C ARG A 100 -4.52 -16.15 2.30
N ARG A 101 -4.72 -17.25 3.03
CA ARG A 101 -3.64 -18.15 3.38
C ARG A 101 -3.22 -18.98 2.17
N TYR A 102 -1.92 -19.12 1.96
CA TYR A 102 -1.34 -19.88 0.87
C TYR A 102 -0.07 -20.59 1.31
N GLN A 103 -0.13 -21.92 1.50
CA GLN A 103 1.03 -22.79 1.79
C GLN A 103 1.97 -22.26 2.89
N GLY A 104 1.44 -21.93 4.08
CA GLY A 104 2.27 -21.43 5.19
C GLY A 104 2.58 -19.93 5.14
N SER A 105 2.10 -19.24 4.11
CA SER A 105 2.16 -17.79 3.96
C SER A 105 0.76 -17.19 3.92
N VAL A 106 0.66 -15.88 4.10
CA VAL A 106 -0.54 -15.10 3.84
C VAL A 106 -0.27 -14.13 2.69
N ARG A 107 -1.14 -14.14 1.70
CA ARG A 107 -1.14 -13.18 0.59
C ARG A 107 -2.17 -12.10 0.85
N VAL A 108 -1.73 -10.85 0.77
CA VAL A 108 -2.57 -9.65 0.86
C VAL A 108 -2.61 -8.98 -0.50
N GLU A 109 -3.80 -8.73 -1.00
CA GLU A 109 -4.04 -8.11 -2.30
C GLU A 109 -4.93 -6.88 -2.11
N VAL A 110 -4.53 -5.75 -2.68
CA VAL A 110 -5.35 -4.52 -2.77
C VAL A 110 -5.69 -4.32 -4.23
N ILE A 111 -6.97 -4.39 -4.56
CA ILE A 111 -7.49 -4.42 -5.92
C ILE A 111 -8.36 -3.20 -6.13
N ASP A 112 -7.99 -2.35 -7.09
CA ASP A 112 -8.82 -1.27 -7.61
C ASP A 112 -9.37 -1.59 -9.01
N TYR A 113 -10.39 -0.87 -9.40
CA TYR A 113 -11.04 -0.98 -10.71
C TYR A 113 -10.87 0.30 -11.55
N GLY A 114 -9.76 1.01 -11.30
CA GLY A 114 -9.48 2.32 -11.86
C GLY A 114 -8.85 2.30 -13.24
N ILE A 115 -8.03 3.30 -13.48
CA ILE A 115 -7.42 3.56 -14.79
C ILE A 115 -6.41 2.48 -15.22
N GLY A 116 -5.90 1.69 -14.29
CA GLY A 116 -4.85 0.71 -14.57
C GLY A 116 -3.51 1.33 -14.97
N ILE A 117 -2.56 0.47 -15.31
CA ILE A 117 -1.18 0.83 -15.64
C ILE A 117 -0.80 0.15 -16.96
N GLU A 118 -0.18 0.89 -17.87
CA GLU A 118 0.34 0.33 -19.11
C GLU A 118 1.47 -0.68 -18.83
N PRO A 119 1.56 -1.79 -19.57
CA PRO A 119 2.55 -2.86 -19.32
C PRO A 119 4.00 -2.39 -19.32
N ASP A 120 4.33 -1.42 -20.19
CA ASP A 120 5.67 -0.83 -20.32
C ASP A 120 6.06 0.02 -19.10
N LYS A 121 5.08 0.47 -18.30
CA LYS A 121 5.27 1.30 -17.11
C LYS A 121 5.36 0.48 -15.81
N LEU A 122 4.76 -0.73 -15.78
CA LEU A 122 4.74 -1.59 -14.60
C LEU A 122 6.10 -1.82 -13.94
N PRO A 123 7.21 -2.06 -14.68
CA PRO A 123 8.52 -2.26 -14.06
C PRO A 123 9.05 -1.04 -13.30
N TYR A 124 8.56 0.16 -13.61
CA TYR A 124 9.08 1.42 -13.09
C TYR A 124 8.28 2.01 -11.93
N ILE A 125 7.07 1.49 -11.65
CA ILE A 125 6.18 2.06 -10.61
C ILE A 125 6.78 2.01 -9.19
N TRP A 126 7.74 1.13 -8.95
CA TRP A 126 8.45 1.00 -7.69
C TRP A 126 9.63 1.98 -7.55
N ASN A 127 9.97 2.69 -8.63
CA ASN A 127 11.08 3.64 -8.62
C ASN A 127 10.67 4.94 -7.89
N ARG A 128 11.62 5.50 -7.17
CA ARG A 128 11.44 6.77 -6.47
C ARG A 128 11.07 7.89 -7.45
N PHE A 129 10.06 8.69 -7.08
CA PHE A 129 9.53 9.81 -7.87
C PHE A 129 8.92 9.43 -9.22
N TYR A 130 8.78 8.15 -9.51
CA TYR A 130 8.11 7.73 -10.71
C TYR A 130 6.60 7.93 -10.58
N GLN A 131 6.02 8.53 -11.58
CA GLN A 131 4.56 8.72 -11.70
C GLN A 131 4.16 8.42 -13.13
N VAL A 132 3.13 7.62 -13.28
CA VAL A 132 2.40 7.52 -14.53
C VAL A 132 1.60 8.81 -14.65
N LYS A 133 2.02 9.77 -15.49
CA LYS A 133 1.32 11.05 -15.67
C LYS A 133 -0.04 10.79 -16.31
N PRO A 134 -1.15 10.93 -15.60
CA PRO A 134 -2.42 11.28 -16.23
C PRO A 134 -2.41 12.80 -16.44
N ASN A 135 -3.10 13.28 -17.45
CA ASN A 135 -3.21 14.69 -17.86
C ASN A 135 -2.87 15.74 -16.81
N GLU A 136 -2.19 16.82 -17.19
CA GLU A 136 -1.60 17.92 -16.41
C GLU A 136 -2.49 18.57 -15.32
N ARG A 137 -3.72 18.14 -15.13
CA ARG A 137 -4.69 18.73 -14.18
C ARG A 137 -4.78 18.03 -12.83
N GLU A 138 -4.29 16.81 -12.67
CA GLU A 138 -4.30 16.12 -11.39
C GLU A 138 -2.89 16.12 -10.78
N LYS A 139 -2.68 16.96 -9.78
CA LYS A 139 -1.50 16.95 -8.90
C LYS A 139 -1.52 15.66 -8.07
N CYS A 140 -1.08 14.59 -8.66
CA CYS A 140 -1.14 13.27 -8.09
C CYS A 140 0.13 12.98 -7.30
N GLY A 141 0.14 13.21 -5.95
CA GLY A 141 1.15 12.76 -5.01
C GLY A 141 2.61 12.98 -5.42
N MET A 142 3.56 12.51 -4.65
CA MET A 142 4.99 12.74 -4.94
C MET A 142 5.73 11.52 -5.52
N GLY A 143 5.03 10.41 -5.77
CA GLY A 143 5.64 9.20 -6.35
C GLY A 143 6.60 8.47 -5.40
N VAL A 144 6.37 8.56 -4.09
CA VAL A 144 7.27 7.96 -3.08
C VAL A 144 6.62 6.75 -2.40
N GLY A 145 5.29 6.68 -2.33
CA GLY A 145 4.57 5.68 -1.55
C GLY A 145 4.84 4.23 -1.97
N LEU A 146 4.83 3.92 -3.28
CA LEU A 146 5.14 2.57 -3.77
C LEU A 146 6.61 2.22 -3.58
N ASN A 147 7.51 3.19 -3.70
CA ASN A 147 8.93 2.94 -3.43
C ASN A 147 9.15 2.62 -1.94
N ILE A 148 8.51 3.36 -1.02
CA ILE A 148 8.55 3.05 0.42
C ILE A 148 7.99 1.65 0.68
N ALA A 149 6.83 1.32 0.10
CA ALA A 149 6.24 -0.02 0.26
C ALA A 149 7.20 -1.11 -0.22
N SER A 150 7.85 -0.94 -1.37
CA SER A 150 8.81 -1.91 -1.88
C SER A 150 10.04 -2.06 -0.98
N GLU A 151 10.59 -0.98 -0.44
CA GLU A 151 11.74 -1.05 0.47
C GLU A 151 11.36 -1.71 1.82
N ILE A 152 10.18 -1.43 2.36
CA ILE A 152 9.67 -2.12 3.54
C ILE A 152 9.52 -3.62 3.29
N LEU A 153 8.95 -4.02 2.15
CA LEU A 153 8.75 -5.42 1.82
C LEU A 153 10.07 -6.15 1.57
N LYS A 154 11.05 -5.50 0.97
CA LYS A 154 12.41 -6.03 0.85
C LYS A 154 13.07 -6.23 2.24
N LEU A 155 12.88 -5.28 3.17
CA LEU A 155 13.40 -5.39 4.53
C LEU A 155 12.82 -6.60 5.28
N HIS A 156 11.60 -7.02 4.94
CA HIS A 156 10.93 -8.20 5.48
C HIS A 156 11.17 -9.48 4.66
N ASP A 157 12.03 -9.44 3.62
CA ASP A 157 12.20 -10.53 2.65
C ASP A 157 10.87 -11.03 2.05
N ALA A 158 9.89 -10.16 1.99
CA ALA A 158 8.53 -10.43 1.57
C ALA A 158 8.37 -10.33 0.05
N PRO A 159 7.91 -11.37 -0.66
CA PRO A 159 7.56 -11.27 -2.07
C PRO A 159 6.42 -10.28 -2.29
N PHE A 160 6.53 -9.46 -3.34
CA PHE A 160 5.50 -8.49 -3.70
C PHE A 160 5.47 -8.22 -5.20
N GLY A 161 4.38 -7.61 -5.66
CA GLY A 161 4.24 -7.26 -7.07
C GLY A 161 2.99 -6.46 -7.36
N ALA A 162 2.80 -6.21 -8.65
CA ALA A 162 1.61 -5.58 -9.19
C ALA A 162 1.17 -6.26 -10.49
N GLU A 163 -0.13 -6.44 -10.63
CA GLU A 163 -0.78 -6.90 -11.85
C GLU A 163 -1.77 -5.83 -12.27
N SER A 164 -1.70 -5.38 -13.52
CA SER A 164 -2.56 -4.30 -13.99
C SER A 164 -2.92 -4.46 -15.46
N THR A 165 -4.11 -3.96 -15.79
CA THR A 165 -4.56 -3.84 -17.17
C THR A 165 -5.15 -2.45 -17.35
N PRO A 166 -4.77 -1.70 -18.40
CA PRO A 166 -5.31 -0.39 -18.68
C PRO A 166 -6.85 -0.40 -18.70
N ASN A 167 -7.47 0.56 -18.05
CA ASN A 167 -8.92 0.73 -17.89
C ASN A 167 -9.66 -0.43 -17.19
N LYS A 168 -8.94 -1.37 -16.54
CA LYS A 168 -9.54 -2.44 -15.74
C LYS A 168 -9.14 -2.40 -14.28
N GLY A 169 -8.09 -1.62 -13.93
CA GLY A 169 -7.59 -1.46 -12.60
C GLY A 169 -6.25 -2.15 -12.32
N THR A 170 -5.88 -2.14 -11.05
CA THR A 170 -4.59 -2.66 -10.57
C THR A 170 -4.79 -3.53 -9.33
N CYS A 171 -4.02 -4.59 -9.24
CA CYS A 171 -3.86 -5.42 -8.04
C CYS A 171 -2.42 -5.26 -7.55
N PHE A 172 -2.24 -4.63 -6.39
CA PHE A 172 -0.99 -4.66 -5.64
C PHE A 172 -1.04 -5.79 -4.62
N TRP A 173 0.03 -6.56 -4.51
CA TRP A 173 0.06 -7.70 -3.60
C TRP A 173 1.42 -7.86 -2.91
N PHE A 174 1.39 -8.51 -1.75
CA PHE A 174 2.57 -9.00 -1.05
C PHE A 174 2.25 -10.26 -0.27
N MET A 175 3.31 -10.97 0.17
CA MET A 175 3.17 -12.17 0.99
C MET A 175 4.03 -12.06 2.25
N LEU A 176 3.49 -12.54 3.37
CA LEU A 176 4.22 -12.70 4.63
C LEU A 176 4.14 -14.16 5.08
N GLU A 177 5.10 -14.62 5.85
CA GLU A 177 4.99 -15.92 6.52
C GLU A 177 3.87 -15.89 7.55
N ALA A 178 3.02 -16.91 7.52
CA ALA A 178 2.00 -17.09 8.55
C ALA A 178 2.67 -17.57 9.83
N TYR A 179 2.30 -16.95 10.96
CA TYR A 179 2.73 -17.43 12.27
C TYR A 179 1.75 -18.51 12.75
N ASP A 180 2.25 -19.72 12.92
CA ASP A 180 1.52 -20.82 13.53
C ASP A 180 2.10 -21.07 14.93
N GLU A 181 1.28 -20.93 15.98
CA GLU A 181 1.68 -21.37 17.33
C GLU A 181 2.01 -22.87 17.28
N LYS A 182 3.24 -23.21 17.68
CA LYS A 182 3.70 -24.58 17.77
C LYS A 182 3.17 -25.27 19.02
#